data_b262ee0c80c4a43184bf674950701225
#
_entry.id   b262ee0c80c4a43184bf674950701225
#
_cell.length_a   1.000
_cell.length_b   1.000
_cell.length_c   1.000
_cell.angle_alpha   90.00
_cell.angle_beta   90.00
_cell.angle_gamma   90.00
#
_symmetry.space_group_name_H-M   'P 1'
#
loop_
_entity.id
_entity.type
_entity.pdbx_description
1 polymer ?
#
loop_
_entity_poly.entity_id
_entity_poly.type
_entity_poly.pdbx_seq_one_letter_code
_entity_poly.pdbx_strand_id
1 'polypeptide(L)'
;MTFAIFCYLWNGEKIVPADVRGSGYLYIGSVRYSLDSAKPAFESAPFAMGRIGRLGEEYDTRYFLNDHLGSVRTIVNQNGVVTVEYDYMPYGMQHKNSSLATSDANEFRYNGKEFLSRFCVDLYDSQARLQGMNARFNSIDPLAGDTPHVSPYVYCAGNPIFRIDPTGLASETPYHYNWETGQYEDANGHGVVWGTVWYYLKPSAN
;
A
#
# COMPACT_ATOMS: atom_id res chain seq x y z
N MET A 1 14.55 22.20 2.10
CA MET A 1 14.75 20.78 2.39
C MET A 1 13.66 20.37 3.36
N THR A 2 12.74 19.51 2.93
CA THR A 2 11.62 19.07 3.78
C THR A 2 12.05 17.81 4.50
N PHE A 3 12.09 17.82 5.82
CA PHE A 3 12.32 16.63 6.61
C PHE A 3 10.97 16.07 7.01
N ALA A 4 10.76 14.79 6.82
CA ALA A 4 9.60 14.07 7.31
C ALA A 4 10.01 13.18 8.49
N ILE A 5 9.16 13.13 9.50
CA ILE A 5 9.33 12.27 10.68
C ILE A 5 8.30 11.16 10.58
N PHE A 6 8.77 9.91 10.64
CA PHE A 6 7.92 8.74 10.63
C PHE A 6 8.00 8.06 12.00
N CYS A 7 6.86 7.89 12.65
CA CYS A 7 6.76 7.21 13.94
C CYS A 7 5.97 5.90 13.78
N TYR A 8 6.55 4.81 14.26
CA TYR A 8 5.95 3.47 14.25
C TYR A 8 5.94 2.91 15.67
N LEU A 9 4.96 2.08 15.98
CA LEU A 9 4.99 1.22 17.16
C LEU A 9 6.01 0.08 16.96
N TRP A 10 6.38 -0.55 18.04
CA TRP A 10 7.30 -1.70 18.02
C TRP A 10 6.80 -2.90 17.18
N ASN A 11 5.49 -3.00 16.95
CA ASN A 11 4.86 -4.01 16.09
C ASN A 11 4.82 -3.59 14.60
N GLY A 12 5.45 -2.46 14.23
CA GLY A 12 5.47 -1.93 12.87
C GLY A 12 4.22 -1.11 12.49
N GLU A 13 3.27 -0.92 13.40
CA GLU A 13 2.10 -0.09 13.14
C GLU A 13 2.49 1.39 13.06
N LYS A 14 2.08 2.06 11.98
CA LYS A 14 2.36 3.46 11.71
C LYS A 14 1.48 4.35 12.59
N ILE A 15 2.10 5.34 13.22
CA ILE A 15 1.38 6.31 14.06
C ILE A 15 1.31 7.67 13.39
N VAL A 16 2.46 8.27 13.07
CA VAL A 16 2.55 9.64 12.56
C VAL A 16 3.65 9.75 11.51
N PRO A 17 3.33 9.95 10.24
CA PRO A 17 4.20 10.63 9.31
C PRO A 17 3.85 12.12 9.29
N ALA A 18 4.78 12.95 9.66
CA ALA A 18 4.60 14.39 9.63
C ALA A 18 5.86 15.10 9.13
N ASP A 19 5.69 16.28 8.55
CA ASP A 19 6.81 17.16 8.25
C ASP A 19 7.27 17.92 9.52
N VAL A 20 8.35 18.68 9.41
CA VAL A 20 8.89 19.47 10.52
C VAL A 20 7.95 20.55 11.05
N ARG A 21 6.88 20.86 10.32
CA ARG A 21 5.84 21.82 10.73
C ARG A 21 4.68 21.15 11.46
N GLY A 22 4.73 19.80 11.58
CA GLY A 22 3.66 19.00 12.16
C GLY A 22 2.48 18.75 11.22
N SER A 23 2.61 19.11 9.93
CA SER A 23 1.63 18.78 8.91
C SER A 23 1.81 17.33 8.46
N GLY A 24 0.74 16.55 8.40
CA GLY A 24 0.80 15.14 8.05
C GLY A 24 -0.45 14.39 8.49
N TYR A 25 -0.25 13.15 8.91
CA TYR A 25 -1.34 12.27 9.30
C TYR A 25 -1.11 11.67 10.69
N LEU A 26 -2.21 11.37 11.37
CA LEU A 26 -2.26 10.50 12.54
C LEU A 26 -3.02 9.22 12.15
N TYR A 27 -2.45 8.07 12.45
CA TYR A 27 -3.08 6.77 12.23
C TYR A 27 -3.60 6.22 13.55
N ILE A 28 -4.85 5.76 13.53
CA ILE A 28 -5.46 4.99 14.62
C ILE A 28 -5.96 3.70 13.97
N GLY A 29 -5.16 2.63 14.07
CA GLY A 29 -5.31 1.46 13.23
C GLY A 29 -5.19 1.83 11.75
N SER A 30 -6.17 1.49 10.94
CA SER A 30 -6.22 1.80 9.51
C SER A 30 -6.92 3.13 9.17
N VAL A 31 -7.48 3.82 10.17
CA VAL A 31 -8.14 5.12 10.00
C VAL A 31 -7.10 6.22 10.03
N ARG A 32 -7.20 7.14 9.10
CA ARG A 32 -6.27 8.27 8.93
C ARG A 32 -6.94 9.59 9.27
N TYR A 33 -6.24 10.41 10.04
CA TYR A 33 -6.62 11.77 10.40
C TYR A 33 -5.60 12.77 9.88
N SER A 34 -6.03 13.88 9.32
CA SER A 34 -5.15 14.98 8.94
C SER A 34 -4.72 15.78 10.18
N LEU A 35 -3.44 16.16 10.22
CA LEU A 35 -2.84 17.06 11.23
C LEU A 35 -2.67 18.48 10.71
N ASP A 36 -3.23 18.84 9.55
CA ASP A 36 -3.06 20.15 8.92
C ASP A 36 -3.85 21.26 9.63
N SER A 37 -4.61 20.93 10.67
CA SER A 37 -5.39 21.86 11.48
C SER A 37 -5.02 21.74 12.96
N ALA A 38 -5.49 22.69 13.78
CA ALA A 38 -5.23 22.71 15.21
C ALA A 38 -5.71 21.46 15.98
N LYS A 39 -6.63 20.70 15.39
CA LYS A 39 -7.09 19.41 15.91
C LYS A 39 -7.06 18.38 14.79
N PRO A 40 -6.70 17.11 15.10
CA PRO A 40 -6.80 16.04 14.11
C PRO A 40 -8.22 15.96 13.53
N ALA A 41 -8.32 16.00 12.22
CA ALA A 41 -9.58 15.87 11.49
C ALA A 41 -9.61 14.57 10.70
N PHE A 42 -10.75 13.85 10.71
CA PHE A 42 -10.90 12.65 9.90
C PHE A 42 -10.52 12.95 8.44
N GLU A 43 -9.66 12.11 7.88
CA GLU A 43 -9.24 12.21 6.49
C GLU A 43 -9.78 11.03 5.68
N SER A 44 -9.45 9.80 6.07
CA SER A 44 -9.99 8.64 5.37
C SER A 44 -9.95 7.35 6.21
N ALA A 45 -10.81 6.40 5.84
CA ALA A 45 -10.84 5.06 6.39
C ALA A 45 -10.97 4.02 5.27
N PRO A 46 -10.28 2.88 5.34
CA PRO A 46 -10.43 1.80 4.38
C PRO A 46 -11.72 1.03 4.63
N PHE A 47 -12.23 0.43 3.56
CA PHE A 47 -13.24 -0.63 3.60
C PHE A 47 -12.85 -1.72 2.59
N ALA A 48 -13.62 -2.79 2.50
CA ALA A 48 -13.23 -3.98 1.73
C ALA A 48 -12.87 -3.70 0.25
N MET A 49 -13.46 -2.69 -0.37
CA MET A 49 -13.27 -2.39 -1.80
C MET A 49 -12.68 -0.99 -2.07
N GLY A 50 -12.10 -0.33 -1.07
CA GLY A 50 -11.55 1.00 -1.27
C GLY A 50 -11.40 1.83 -0.01
N ARG A 51 -11.68 3.12 -0.11
CA ARG A 51 -11.62 4.06 1.02
C ARG A 51 -12.77 5.06 0.98
N ILE A 52 -13.28 5.38 2.16
CA ILE A 52 -14.12 6.57 2.36
C ILE A 52 -13.18 7.69 2.77
N GLY A 53 -13.21 8.80 2.08
CA GLY A 53 -12.39 9.97 2.36
C GLY A 53 -13.23 11.22 2.52
N ARG A 54 -12.63 12.24 3.14
CA ARG A 54 -13.23 13.56 3.23
C ARG A 54 -12.92 14.36 1.95
N LEU A 55 -13.95 14.97 1.38
CA LEU A 55 -13.83 15.87 0.24
C LEU A 55 -14.50 17.21 0.59
N GLY A 56 -13.74 18.16 1.10
CA GLY A 56 -14.28 19.40 1.65
C GLY A 56 -15.11 19.15 2.91
N GLU A 57 -16.38 19.48 2.86
CA GLU A 57 -17.34 19.24 3.97
C GLU A 57 -18.13 17.91 3.81
N GLU A 58 -17.96 17.23 2.68
CA GLU A 58 -18.64 15.98 2.36
C GLU A 58 -17.70 14.78 2.47
N TYR A 59 -18.26 13.58 2.38
CA TYR A 59 -17.53 12.33 2.29
C TYR A 59 -17.66 11.75 0.90
N ASP A 60 -16.56 11.24 0.35
CA ASP A 60 -16.51 10.58 -0.94
C ASP A 60 -16.07 9.12 -0.77
N THR A 61 -16.79 8.22 -1.44
CA THR A 61 -16.45 6.80 -1.46
C THR A 61 -15.70 6.47 -2.74
N ARG A 62 -14.49 5.97 -2.59
CA ARG A 62 -13.60 5.59 -3.69
C ARG A 62 -13.43 4.09 -3.71
N TYR A 63 -13.87 3.47 -4.79
CA TYR A 63 -13.72 2.05 -5.04
C TYR A 63 -12.43 1.80 -5.79
N PHE A 64 -11.63 0.83 -5.31
CA PHE A 64 -10.36 0.45 -5.91
C PHE A 64 -10.51 -0.84 -6.70
N LEU A 65 -10.15 -0.81 -7.97
CA LEU A 65 -9.96 -1.99 -8.78
C LEU A 65 -8.46 -2.32 -8.78
N ASN A 66 -8.12 -3.43 -8.15
CA ASN A 66 -6.73 -3.83 -7.93
C ASN A 66 -6.33 -4.93 -8.90
N ASP A 67 -5.02 -5.02 -9.19
CA ASP A 67 -4.45 -6.17 -9.86
C ASP A 67 -4.26 -7.36 -8.88
N HIS A 68 -3.70 -8.43 -9.41
CA HIS A 68 -3.44 -9.66 -8.68
C HIS A 68 -2.46 -9.54 -7.51
N LEU A 69 -1.68 -8.47 -7.43
CA LEU A 69 -0.75 -8.17 -6.34
C LEU A 69 -1.30 -7.13 -5.35
N GLY A 70 -2.56 -6.69 -5.54
CA GLY A 70 -3.18 -5.67 -4.73
C GLY A 70 -2.82 -4.23 -5.13
N SER A 71 -2.15 -4.02 -6.26
CA SER A 71 -1.88 -2.67 -6.76
C SER A 71 -3.15 -2.03 -7.30
N VAL A 72 -3.45 -0.81 -6.87
CA VAL A 72 -4.61 -0.06 -7.35
C VAL A 72 -4.40 0.29 -8.81
N ARG A 73 -5.29 -0.22 -9.70
CA ARG A 73 -5.22 0.05 -11.15
C ARG A 73 -6.20 1.12 -11.57
N THR A 74 -7.38 1.13 -10.97
CA THR A 74 -8.43 2.08 -11.30
C THR A 74 -9.14 2.52 -10.03
N ILE A 75 -9.46 3.78 -9.93
CA ILE A 75 -10.31 4.32 -8.87
C ILE A 75 -11.62 4.81 -9.49
N VAL A 76 -12.71 4.36 -8.89
CA VAL A 76 -14.07 4.73 -9.28
C VAL A 76 -14.73 5.43 -8.11
N ASN A 77 -15.37 6.57 -8.36
CA ASN A 77 -16.10 7.29 -7.33
C ASN A 77 -17.49 6.67 -7.05
N GLN A 78 -18.22 7.18 -6.06
CA GLN A 78 -19.56 6.71 -5.69
C GLN A 78 -20.61 6.81 -6.81
N ASN A 79 -20.36 7.61 -7.85
CA ASN A 79 -21.25 7.76 -9.00
C ASN A 79 -20.89 6.81 -10.17
N GLY A 80 -19.95 5.90 -9.97
CA GLY A 80 -19.49 4.97 -11.01
C GLY A 80 -18.55 5.58 -12.06
N VAL A 81 -18.03 6.79 -11.81
CA VAL A 81 -17.10 7.46 -12.74
C VAL A 81 -15.67 7.10 -12.37
N VAL A 82 -14.89 6.68 -13.38
CA VAL A 82 -13.44 6.47 -13.24
C VAL A 82 -12.78 7.82 -12.99
N THR A 83 -12.08 7.94 -11.87
CA THR A 83 -11.38 9.18 -11.50
C THR A 83 -9.89 9.11 -11.76
N VAL A 84 -9.29 7.92 -11.63
CA VAL A 84 -7.85 7.71 -11.84
C VAL A 84 -7.62 6.33 -12.43
N GLU A 85 -6.62 6.24 -13.31
CA GLU A 85 -6.07 4.98 -13.80
C GLU A 85 -4.56 4.98 -13.59
N TYR A 86 -4.04 3.88 -13.06
CA TYR A 86 -2.61 3.68 -12.80
C TYR A 86 -2.05 2.51 -13.60
N ASP A 87 -0.97 2.77 -14.31
CA ASP A 87 -0.10 1.74 -14.87
C ASP A 87 1.25 1.78 -14.17
N TYR A 88 1.73 0.60 -13.79
CA TYR A 88 3.01 0.48 -13.08
C TYR A 88 4.03 -0.29 -13.91
N MET A 89 5.25 0.21 -13.89
CA MET A 89 6.43 -0.58 -14.19
C MET A 89 6.70 -1.55 -13.03
N PRO A 90 7.45 -2.63 -13.24
CA PRO A 90 7.91 -3.45 -12.13
C PRO A 90 8.52 -2.58 -11.02
N TYR A 91 8.23 -2.93 -9.77
CA TYR A 91 8.64 -2.17 -8.57
C TYR A 91 7.91 -0.86 -8.30
N GLY A 92 6.77 -0.61 -8.98
CA GLY A 92 5.83 0.44 -8.59
C GLY A 92 6.09 1.83 -9.16
N MET A 93 7.07 1.99 -10.07
CA MET A 93 7.19 3.24 -10.81
C MET A 93 5.96 3.41 -11.71
N GLN A 94 5.30 4.56 -11.64
CA GLN A 94 4.17 4.84 -12.49
C GLN A 94 4.59 5.00 -13.96
N HIS A 95 3.86 4.36 -14.85
CA HIS A 95 4.04 4.54 -16.27
C HIS A 95 3.47 5.89 -16.74
N LYS A 96 4.04 6.46 -17.79
CA LYS A 96 3.63 7.76 -18.34
C LYS A 96 2.18 7.83 -18.82
N ASN A 97 1.58 6.67 -19.11
CA ASN A 97 0.19 6.57 -19.56
C ASN A 97 -0.82 6.57 -18.41
N SER A 98 -0.35 6.60 -17.16
CA SER A 98 -1.25 6.73 -16.03
C SER A 98 -2.02 8.04 -16.16
N SER A 99 -3.33 7.97 -16.29
CA SER A 99 -4.16 9.16 -16.29
C SER A 99 -4.29 9.67 -14.86
N LEU A 100 -3.59 10.74 -14.57
CA LEU A 100 -3.77 11.46 -13.32
C LEU A 100 -4.93 12.43 -13.56
N ALA A 101 -6.09 12.11 -13.04
CA ALA A 101 -7.05 13.18 -12.79
C ALA A 101 -6.35 14.14 -11.82
N THR A 102 -6.23 15.40 -12.19
CA THR A 102 -5.47 16.44 -11.51
C THR A 102 -5.93 16.72 -10.07
N SER A 103 -6.94 16.03 -9.58
CA SER A 103 -7.58 16.19 -8.28
C SER A 103 -7.54 14.97 -7.37
N ASP A 104 -7.09 13.80 -7.83
CA ASP A 104 -7.09 12.62 -6.97
C ASP A 104 -5.77 12.49 -6.22
N ALA A 105 -5.81 12.87 -4.94
CA ALA A 105 -4.71 12.76 -4.01
C ALA A 105 -4.56 11.35 -3.42
N ASN A 106 -4.96 10.27 -4.14
CA ASN A 106 -4.82 8.92 -3.60
C ASN A 106 -3.35 8.56 -3.44
N GLU A 107 -2.97 8.26 -2.21
CA GLU A 107 -1.61 7.88 -1.84
C GLU A 107 -1.44 6.35 -1.79
N PHE A 108 -2.53 5.57 -1.75
CA PHE A 108 -2.47 4.11 -1.74
C PHE A 108 -2.45 3.58 -3.17
N ARG A 109 -1.32 2.99 -3.59
CA ARG A 109 -1.06 2.69 -5.01
C ARG A 109 -0.52 1.28 -5.21
N TYR A 110 0.76 1.14 -5.55
CA TYR A 110 1.42 -0.14 -5.83
C TYR A 110 1.37 -1.08 -4.63
N ASN A 111 0.88 -2.32 -4.83
CA ASN A 111 0.64 -3.34 -3.80
C ASN A 111 -0.20 -2.81 -2.61
N GLY A 112 -1.09 -1.83 -2.86
CA GLY A 112 -1.88 -1.18 -1.83
C GLY A 112 -1.08 -0.34 -0.82
N LYS A 113 0.22 -0.12 -1.07
CA LYS A 113 1.11 0.64 -0.19
C LYS A 113 0.92 2.13 -0.35
N GLU A 114 1.15 2.84 0.75
CA GLU A 114 1.12 4.30 0.74
C GLU A 114 2.36 4.86 0.06
N PHE A 115 2.15 5.71 -0.93
CA PHE A 115 3.19 6.44 -1.63
C PHE A 115 3.41 7.81 -0.95
N LEU A 116 4.62 8.06 -0.50
CA LEU A 116 4.95 9.17 0.39
C LEU A 116 5.22 10.50 -0.35
N SER A 117 4.59 10.73 -1.50
CA SER A 117 4.79 11.92 -2.33
C SER A 117 4.52 13.24 -1.59
N ARG A 118 3.55 13.24 -0.66
CA ARG A 118 3.23 14.41 0.18
C ARG A 118 4.46 14.94 0.94
N PHE A 119 5.39 14.06 1.30
CA PHE A 119 6.60 14.40 2.03
C PHE A 119 7.80 14.67 1.11
N CYS A 120 7.57 14.81 -0.19
CA CYS A 120 8.63 14.94 -1.22
C CYS A 120 9.61 13.75 -1.20
N VAL A 121 9.10 12.56 -0.85
CA VAL A 121 9.83 11.31 -0.79
C VAL A 121 9.13 10.33 -1.71
N ASP A 122 9.78 9.95 -2.81
CA ASP A 122 9.21 9.04 -3.83
C ASP A 122 9.46 7.57 -3.43
N LEU A 123 8.91 7.17 -2.29
CA LEU A 123 9.04 5.83 -1.71
C LEU A 123 7.66 5.30 -1.32
N TYR A 124 7.53 3.98 -1.31
CA TYR A 124 6.38 3.26 -0.77
C TYR A 124 6.66 2.82 0.67
N ASP A 125 5.67 2.99 1.53
CA ASP A 125 5.74 2.57 2.92
C ASP A 125 5.34 1.10 3.05
N SER A 126 6.31 0.24 3.33
CA SER A 126 6.10 -1.18 3.62
C SER A 126 6.20 -1.49 5.12
N GLN A 127 5.88 -0.53 6.00
CA GLN A 127 5.96 -0.64 7.47
C GLN A 127 7.41 -0.72 7.98
N ALA A 128 8.01 -1.89 8.00
CA ALA A 128 9.39 -2.05 8.53
C ALA A 128 10.45 -1.37 7.65
N ARG A 129 10.19 -1.22 6.37
CA ARG A 129 11.14 -0.61 5.42
C ARG A 129 10.41 0.25 4.39
N LEU A 130 11.10 1.28 3.89
CA LEU A 130 10.62 2.06 2.75
C LEU A 130 11.16 1.46 1.46
N GLN A 131 10.28 1.24 0.48
CA GLN A 131 10.62 0.68 -0.82
C GLN A 131 10.83 1.79 -1.85
N GLY A 132 11.99 1.78 -2.50
CA GLY A 132 12.25 2.64 -3.66
C GLY A 132 11.77 2.02 -4.98
N MET A 133 11.46 2.87 -5.94
CA MET A 133 11.12 2.44 -7.32
C MET A 133 12.33 1.88 -8.10
N ASN A 134 13.50 1.81 -7.49
CA ASN A 134 14.76 1.28 -8.02
C ASN A 134 14.99 -0.20 -7.66
N ALA A 135 13.93 -0.94 -7.37
CA ALA A 135 13.95 -2.37 -7.03
C ALA A 135 14.55 -2.72 -5.66
N ARG A 136 14.62 -1.75 -4.75
CA ARG A 136 15.28 -1.92 -3.46
C ARG A 136 14.48 -1.32 -2.32
N PHE A 137 14.69 -1.90 -1.14
CA PHE A 137 14.46 -1.19 0.11
C PHE A 137 15.60 -0.19 0.39
N ASN A 138 15.30 0.86 1.12
CA ASN A 138 16.27 1.90 1.49
C ASN A 138 17.07 1.58 2.76
N SER A 139 16.69 0.51 3.48
CA SER A 139 17.35 0.05 4.70
C SER A 139 17.62 -1.45 4.67
N ILE A 140 18.53 -1.90 5.51
CA ILE A 140 18.88 -3.31 5.70
C ILE A 140 17.66 -4.06 6.24
N ASP A 141 17.46 -5.28 5.78
CA ASP A 141 16.44 -6.19 6.27
C ASP A 141 16.72 -6.55 7.73
N PRO A 142 15.79 -6.28 8.66
CA PRO A 142 15.93 -6.73 10.04
C PRO A 142 16.09 -8.25 10.16
N LEU A 143 15.60 -9.02 9.18
CA LEU A 143 15.70 -10.49 9.11
C LEU A 143 16.80 -10.97 8.14
N ALA A 144 17.77 -10.12 7.79
CA ALA A 144 18.85 -10.47 6.85
C ALA A 144 19.64 -11.72 7.28
N GLY A 145 19.72 -12.00 8.57
CA GLY A 145 20.37 -13.21 9.10
C GLY A 145 19.71 -14.52 8.69
N ASP A 146 18.40 -14.50 8.41
CA ASP A 146 17.63 -15.68 8.03
C ASP A 146 17.82 -16.04 6.55
N THR A 147 18.28 -15.07 5.75
CA THR A 147 18.49 -15.23 4.30
C THR A 147 19.87 -14.71 3.86
N PRO A 148 20.99 -15.28 4.37
CA PRO A 148 22.34 -14.74 4.16
C PRO A 148 22.83 -14.81 2.71
N HIS A 149 22.16 -15.58 1.86
CA HIS A 149 22.47 -15.72 0.43
C HIS A 149 21.74 -14.70 -0.47
N VAL A 150 20.91 -13.82 0.13
CA VAL A 150 20.15 -12.79 -0.59
C VAL A 150 20.62 -11.41 -0.14
N SER A 151 20.59 -10.43 -1.05
CA SER A 151 20.93 -9.05 -0.69
C SER A 151 19.96 -8.54 0.39
N PRO A 152 20.43 -7.94 1.49
CA PRO A 152 19.59 -7.41 2.55
C PRO A 152 18.71 -6.22 2.13
N TYR A 153 18.90 -5.71 0.91
CA TYR A 153 18.10 -4.61 0.36
C TYR A 153 17.12 -5.07 -0.72
N VAL A 154 17.10 -6.35 -1.09
CA VAL A 154 16.27 -6.83 -2.19
C VAL A 154 14.78 -6.74 -1.86
N TYR A 155 13.98 -6.28 -2.83
CA TYR A 155 12.53 -6.35 -2.78
C TYR A 155 12.04 -7.61 -3.49
N CYS A 156 11.16 -8.37 -2.83
CA CYS A 156 10.49 -9.55 -3.38
C CYS A 156 11.42 -10.59 -4.02
N ALA A 157 12.64 -10.76 -3.48
CA ALA A 157 13.67 -11.65 -4.04
C ALA A 157 13.96 -11.42 -5.53
N GLY A 158 13.76 -10.19 -6.04
CA GLY A 158 13.92 -9.84 -7.45
C GLY A 158 12.75 -10.25 -8.36
N ASN A 159 11.63 -10.73 -7.80
CA ASN A 159 10.47 -11.19 -8.56
C ASN A 159 9.17 -10.44 -8.16
N PRO A 160 9.04 -9.15 -8.49
CA PRO A 160 7.92 -8.30 -8.07
C PRO A 160 6.61 -8.59 -8.86
N ILE A 161 6.62 -9.49 -9.83
CA ILE A 161 5.43 -9.87 -10.59
C ILE A 161 4.66 -10.99 -9.89
N PHE A 162 5.36 -11.83 -9.11
CA PHE A 162 4.78 -12.96 -8.40
C PHE A 162 4.79 -12.82 -6.89
N ARG A 163 5.52 -11.86 -6.35
CA ARG A 163 5.73 -11.71 -4.92
C ARG A 163 5.36 -10.32 -4.46
N ILE A 164 4.89 -10.26 -3.24
CA ILE A 164 4.68 -9.02 -2.48
C ILE A 164 5.46 -9.09 -1.18
N ASP A 165 5.71 -7.96 -0.56
CA ASP A 165 6.23 -7.88 0.81
C ASP A 165 5.26 -7.03 1.63
N PRO A 166 4.32 -7.65 2.34
CA PRO A 166 3.27 -6.94 3.06
C PRO A 166 3.77 -6.07 4.20
N THR A 167 4.83 -6.52 4.87
CA THR A 167 5.35 -5.91 6.10
C THR A 167 6.70 -5.23 5.94
N GLY A 168 7.36 -5.40 4.80
CA GLY A 168 8.73 -4.96 4.62
C GLY A 168 9.77 -5.83 5.32
N LEU A 169 9.41 -7.07 5.73
CA LEU A 169 10.29 -8.04 6.41
C LEU A 169 10.51 -9.29 5.58
N ALA A 170 9.43 -9.85 5.02
CA ALA A 170 9.50 -11.08 4.27
C ALA A 170 8.59 -11.03 3.04
N SER A 171 9.13 -11.42 1.89
CA SER A 171 8.34 -11.52 0.68
C SER A 171 7.59 -12.83 0.59
N GLU A 172 6.33 -12.77 0.17
CA GLU A 172 5.46 -13.93 -0.02
C GLU A 172 4.82 -13.94 -1.40
N THR A 173 4.37 -15.12 -1.83
CA THR A 173 3.47 -15.24 -2.98
C THR A 173 2.05 -15.15 -2.48
N PRO A 174 1.24 -14.21 -2.98
CA PRO A 174 -0.14 -14.06 -2.50
C PRO A 174 -1.02 -15.27 -2.84
N TYR A 175 -0.58 -16.09 -3.79
CA TYR A 175 -1.25 -17.34 -4.17
C TYR A 175 -0.25 -18.32 -4.81
N HIS A 176 -0.60 -19.60 -4.76
CA HIS A 176 0.13 -20.69 -5.40
C HIS A 176 -0.85 -21.58 -6.20
N TYR A 177 -0.33 -22.28 -7.20
CA TYR A 177 -1.14 -23.25 -7.94
C TYR A 177 -1.13 -24.59 -7.20
N ASN A 178 -2.31 -25.05 -6.81
CA ASN A 178 -2.47 -26.36 -6.21
C ASN A 178 -2.71 -27.40 -7.31
N TRP A 179 -1.75 -28.31 -7.50
CA TRP A 179 -1.79 -29.35 -8.53
C TRP A 179 -2.84 -30.43 -8.25
N GLU A 180 -3.26 -30.59 -6.98
CA GLU A 180 -4.28 -31.57 -6.60
C GLU A 180 -5.69 -31.07 -6.92
N THR A 181 -5.96 -29.80 -6.65
CA THR A 181 -7.26 -29.17 -6.92
C THR A 181 -7.35 -28.55 -8.31
N GLY A 182 -6.22 -28.35 -8.99
CA GLY A 182 -6.15 -27.70 -10.29
C GLY A 182 -6.48 -26.19 -10.25
N GLN A 183 -6.37 -25.55 -9.09
CA GLN A 183 -6.74 -24.15 -8.86
C GLN A 183 -5.59 -23.37 -8.24
N TYR A 184 -5.65 -22.04 -8.40
CA TYR A 184 -4.83 -21.14 -7.60
C TYR A 184 -5.47 -20.96 -6.23
N GLU A 185 -4.67 -21.06 -5.18
CA GLU A 185 -5.07 -20.93 -3.80
C GLU A 185 -4.27 -19.83 -3.10
N ASP A 186 -4.89 -19.18 -2.13
CA ASP A 186 -4.22 -18.25 -1.24
C ASP A 186 -3.34 -18.97 -0.20
N ALA A 187 -2.64 -18.22 0.63
CA ALA A 187 -1.79 -18.78 1.69
C ALA A 187 -2.55 -19.65 2.71
N ASN A 188 -3.89 -19.57 2.74
CA ASN A 188 -4.76 -20.34 3.63
C ASN A 188 -5.44 -21.53 2.93
N GLY A 189 -5.12 -21.77 1.65
CA GLY A 189 -5.70 -22.85 0.88
C GLY A 189 -7.09 -22.56 0.29
N HIS A 190 -7.52 -21.30 0.24
CA HIS A 190 -8.78 -20.93 -0.39
C HIS A 190 -8.56 -20.69 -1.88
N GLY A 191 -9.44 -21.28 -2.71
CA GLY A 191 -9.37 -21.10 -4.15
C GLY A 191 -9.52 -19.64 -4.59
N VAL A 192 -8.64 -19.18 -5.47
CA VAL A 192 -8.66 -17.83 -6.04
C VAL A 192 -9.55 -17.81 -7.27
N VAL A 193 -10.66 -17.09 -7.22
CA VAL A 193 -11.52 -16.87 -8.38
C VAL A 193 -11.09 -15.56 -9.06
N TRP A 194 -10.57 -15.67 -10.28
CA TRP A 194 -10.18 -14.51 -11.09
C TRP A 194 -11.41 -13.66 -11.41
N GLY A 195 -11.37 -12.39 -10.97
CA GLY A 195 -12.47 -11.42 -11.14
C GLY A 195 -13.18 -11.04 -9.85
N THR A 196 -12.89 -11.71 -8.73
CA THR A 196 -13.38 -11.29 -7.41
C THR A 196 -12.20 -10.74 -6.63
N VAL A 197 -12.26 -9.46 -6.29
CA VAL A 197 -11.24 -8.80 -5.47
C VAL A 197 -11.39 -9.30 -4.04
N TRP A 198 -10.53 -10.22 -3.61
CA TRP A 198 -10.46 -10.65 -2.22
C TRP A 198 -9.54 -9.72 -1.43
N TYR A 199 -10.14 -9.01 -0.49
CA TYR A 199 -9.39 -8.30 0.54
C TYR A 199 -9.14 -9.23 1.70
N TYR A 200 -7.87 -9.39 2.03
CA TYR A 200 -7.49 -10.06 3.27
C TYR A 200 -7.76 -9.13 4.47
N LEU A 201 -8.93 -9.26 5.05
CA LEU A 201 -9.07 -9.01 6.47
C LEU A 201 -8.55 -10.27 7.16
N LYS A 202 -7.31 -10.27 7.64
CA LYS A 202 -6.91 -11.26 8.64
C LYS A 202 -7.87 -11.12 9.82
N PRO A 203 -8.66 -12.14 10.18
CA PRO A 203 -9.29 -12.14 11.50
C PRO A 203 -8.14 -12.08 12.51
N SER A 204 -8.20 -11.13 13.42
CA SER A 204 -7.35 -11.14 14.60
C SER A 204 -7.47 -12.52 15.24
N ALA A 205 -6.38 -13.29 15.26
CA ALA A 205 -6.34 -14.49 16.06
C ALA A 205 -6.57 -14.12 17.51
N ASN A 206 -7.65 -14.62 18.07
CA ASN A 206 -7.90 -14.62 19.51
C ASN A 206 -6.83 -15.44 20.23
#